data_b15c8bc6eee279e3a5c78244ad8b6667
#
_entry.id   b15c8bc6eee279e3a5c78244ad8b6667
#
_cell.length_a   1.000
_cell.length_b   1.000
_cell.length_c   1.000
_cell.angle_alpha   90.00
_cell.angle_beta   90.00
_cell.angle_gamma   90.00
#
_symmetry.space_group_name_H-M   'P 1'
#
loop_
_entity.id
_entity.type
_entity.pdbx_description
1 polymer ?
#
loop_
_entity_poly.entity_id
_entity_poly.type
_entity_poly.pdbx_seq_one_letter_code
_entity_poly.pdbx_strand_id
1 'polypeptide(L)' 'METPKIFDSELRFCEILWSHEPIKSSELVRLCAEELGWKKSTTYTVIKRLAERGVVHTENAVVTSRVAREEVQR' A
#
# COMPACT_ATOMS: atom_id res chain seq x y z
N MET A 1 5.72 1.77 -21.82
CA MET A 1 6.15 1.45 -20.45
C MET A 1 5.05 0.66 -19.76
N GLU A 2 5.42 -0.36 -19.01
CA GLU A 2 4.44 -1.23 -18.40
C GLU A 2 4.01 -0.72 -17.04
N THR A 3 2.72 -0.94 -16.73
CA THR A 3 2.24 -0.65 -15.40
C THR A 3 2.77 -1.69 -14.43
N PRO A 4 2.97 -1.31 -13.16
CA PRO A 4 3.43 -2.27 -12.15
C PRO A 4 2.43 -3.40 -11.98
N LYS A 5 2.95 -4.61 -11.88
CA LYS A 5 2.11 -5.77 -11.62
C LYS A 5 1.99 -5.98 -10.11
N ILE A 6 0.78 -6.17 -9.65
CA ILE A 6 0.49 -6.27 -8.22
C ILE A 6 -0.28 -7.54 -7.95
N PHE A 7 0.11 -8.27 -6.90
CA PHE A 7 -0.61 -9.46 -6.46
C PHE A 7 -1.92 -9.06 -5.77
N ASP A 8 -2.87 -9.99 -5.70
CA ASP A 8 -4.17 -9.70 -5.12
C ASP A 8 -4.08 -9.10 -3.72
N SER A 9 -3.23 -9.66 -2.87
CA SER A 9 -3.09 -9.16 -1.51
C SER A 9 -2.55 -7.72 -1.51
N GLU A 10 -1.63 -7.44 -2.42
CA GLU A 10 -1.08 -6.09 -2.53
C GLU A 10 -2.11 -5.14 -3.10
N LEU A 11 -2.97 -5.62 -4.00
CA LEU A 11 -4.03 -4.79 -4.53
C LEU A 11 -5.02 -4.39 -3.43
N ARG A 12 -5.37 -5.33 -2.55
CA ARG A 12 -6.25 -5.02 -1.44
C ARG A 12 -5.63 -3.96 -0.54
N PHE A 13 -4.33 -4.09 -0.28
CA PHE A 13 -3.60 -3.07 0.47
C PHE A 13 -3.71 -1.71 -0.22
N CYS A 14 -3.49 -1.69 -1.53
CA CYS A 14 -3.55 -0.44 -2.28
C CYS A 14 -4.95 0.17 -2.24
N GLU A 15 -5.99 -0.65 -2.28
CA GLU A 15 -7.35 -0.15 -2.23
C GLU A 15 -7.63 0.54 -0.91
N ILE A 16 -7.11 0.00 0.19
CA ILE A 16 -7.22 0.66 1.48
C ILE A 16 -6.48 2.00 1.45
N LEU A 17 -5.27 1.99 0.91
CA LEU A 17 -4.47 3.21 0.82
C LEU A 17 -5.18 4.27 -0.03
N TRP A 18 -5.66 3.90 -1.21
CA TRP A 18 -6.33 4.85 -2.10
C TRP A 18 -7.53 5.51 -1.44
N SER A 19 -8.22 4.79 -0.54
CA SER A 19 -9.39 5.31 0.13
C SER A 19 -9.04 6.25 1.29
N HIS A 20 -7.81 6.20 1.79
CA HIS A 20 -7.44 6.92 3.01
C HIS A 20 -6.21 7.81 2.87
N GLU A 21 -5.56 7.81 1.72
CA GLU A 21 -4.33 8.60 1.58
C GLU A 21 -4.59 10.08 1.59
N PRO A 22 -3.66 10.89 2.12
CA PRO A 22 -2.45 10.44 2.79
C PRO A 22 -2.77 9.92 4.19
N ILE A 23 -2.06 8.88 4.62
CA ILE A 23 -2.36 8.22 5.88
C ILE A 23 -1.06 7.86 6.59
N LYS A 24 -1.05 8.01 7.91
CA LYS A 24 0.12 7.63 8.69
C LYS A 24 0.30 6.11 8.64
N SER A 25 1.57 5.66 8.62
CA SER A 25 1.85 4.24 8.55
C SER A 25 1.24 3.48 9.71
N SER A 26 1.21 4.06 10.91
CA SER A 26 0.59 3.40 12.06
C SER A 26 -0.91 3.21 11.88
N GLU A 27 -1.57 4.19 11.29
CA GLU A 27 -3.00 4.07 10.98
C GLU A 27 -3.22 3.02 9.91
N LEU A 28 -2.36 3.00 8.89
CA LEU A 28 -2.46 2.03 7.82
C LEU A 28 -2.28 0.61 8.35
N VAL A 29 -1.33 0.43 9.28
CA VAL A 29 -1.14 -0.87 9.92
C VAL A 29 -2.42 -1.32 10.61
N ARG A 30 -3.07 -0.41 11.33
CA ARG A 30 -4.31 -0.74 12.03
C ARG A 30 -5.41 -1.15 11.05
N LEU A 31 -5.55 -0.40 9.97
CA LEU A 31 -6.57 -0.73 8.96
C LEU A 31 -6.30 -2.07 8.30
N CYS A 32 -5.05 -2.34 7.97
CA CYS A 32 -4.70 -3.63 7.36
C CYS A 32 -4.94 -4.79 8.32
N ALA A 33 -4.71 -4.56 9.62
CA ALA A 33 -5.00 -5.59 10.60
C ALA A 33 -6.51 -5.87 10.67
N GLU A 34 -7.32 -4.82 10.62
CA GLU A 34 -8.76 -4.97 10.72
C GLU A 34 -9.38 -5.55 9.46
N GLU A 35 -8.91 -5.13 8.30
CA GLU A 35 -9.56 -5.50 7.04
C GLU A 35 -8.91 -6.70 6.36
N LEU A 36 -7.62 -6.89 6.55
CA LEU A 36 -6.88 -7.97 5.88
C LEU A 36 -6.35 -9.02 6.84
N GLY A 37 -6.41 -8.75 8.14
CA GLY A 37 -5.85 -9.67 9.14
C GLY A 37 -4.34 -9.69 9.13
N TRP A 38 -3.70 -8.65 8.64
CA TRP A 38 -2.24 -8.60 8.52
C TRP A 38 -1.60 -8.20 9.84
N LYS A 39 -0.46 -8.82 10.14
CA LYS A 39 0.36 -8.42 11.25
C LYS A 39 1.09 -7.12 10.91
N LYS A 40 1.51 -6.40 11.95
CA LYS A 40 2.25 -5.16 11.77
C LYS A 40 3.48 -5.37 10.89
N SER A 41 4.25 -6.43 11.16
CA SER A 41 5.46 -6.69 10.39
C SER A 41 5.13 -6.96 8.93
N THR A 42 4.03 -7.68 8.66
CA THR A 42 3.62 -7.95 7.29
C THR A 42 3.30 -6.65 6.57
N THR A 43 2.56 -5.76 7.23
CA THR A 43 2.19 -4.49 6.62
C THR A 43 3.42 -3.65 6.28
N TYR A 44 4.37 -3.54 7.21
CA TYR A 44 5.59 -2.77 6.94
C TYR A 44 6.42 -3.39 5.82
N THR A 45 6.47 -4.72 5.76
CA THR A 45 7.18 -5.41 4.68
C THR A 45 6.55 -5.06 3.33
N VAL A 46 5.22 -5.07 3.26
CA VAL A 46 4.54 -4.75 2.01
C VAL A 46 4.75 -3.28 1.63
N ILE A 47 4.67 -2.37 2.60
CA ILE A 47 4.93 -0.95 2.33
C ILE A 47 6.32 -0.78 1.73
N LYS A 48 7.32 -1.40 2.34
CA LYS A 48 8.70 -1.27 1.86
C LYS A 48 8.84 -1.85 0.46
N ARG A 49 8.25 -3.02 0.24
CA ARG A 49 8.35 -3.68 -1.06
C ARG A 49 7.70 -2.84 -2.15
N LEU A 50 6.52 -2.30 -1.89
CA LEU A 50 5.84 -1.47 -2.87
C LEU A 50 6.54 -0.14 -3.08
N ALA A 51 7.16 0.41 -2.03
CA ALA A 51 7.94 1.63 -2.16
C ALA A 51 9.15 1.41 -3.08
N GLU A 52 9.79 0.25 -2.95
CA GLU A 52 10.94 -0.07 -3.80
C GLU A 52 10.53 -0.25 -5.25
N ARG A 53 9.30 -0.66 -5.49
CA ARG A 53 8.76 -0.79 -6.85
C ARG A 53 8.22 0.52 -7.40
N GLY A 54 8.18 1.57 -6.58
CA GLY A 54 7.63 2.84 -7.02
C GLY A 54 6.12 2.90 -7.00
N VAL A 55 5.46 1.98 -6.30
CA VAL A 55 3.99 1.96 -6.22
C VAL A 55 3.48 2.88 -5.12
N VAL A 56 4.20 2.97 -4.00
CA VAL A 56 3.84 3.87 -2.91
C VAL A 56 5.02 4.73 -2.53
N HIS A 57 4.74 5.79 -1.79
CA HIS A 57 5.77 6.70 -1.29
C HIS A 57 5.54 6.90 0.21
N THR A 58 6.62 6.86 0.97
CA THR A 58 6.55 7.08 2.42
C THR A 58 7.46 8.25 2.78
N GLU A 59 6.92 9.23 3.47
CA GLU A 59 7.68 10.39 3.92
C GLU A 59 7.14 10.84 5.26
N ASN A 60 8.03 10.98 6.25
CA ASN A 60 7.65 11.40 7.60
C ASN A 60 6.53 10.52 8.17
N ALA A 61 6.65 9.21 7.94
CA ALA A 61 5.69 8.21 8.39
C ALA A 61 4.30 8.37 7.76
N VAL A 62 4.21 9.11 6.66
CA VAL A 62 2.96 9.25 5.91
C VAL A 62 3.10 8.51 4.59
N VAL A 63 2.09 7.70 4.26
CA VAL A 63 2.11 6.86 3.08
C VAL A 63 1.13 7.41 2.05
N THR A 64 1.58 7.49 0.81
CA THR A 64 0.73 7.89 -0.32
C THR A 64 1.00 6.95 -1.48
N SER A 65 0.04 6.83 -2.38
CA SER A 65 0.23 6.04 -3.58
C SER A 65 0.92 6.86 -4.65
N ARG A 66 1.71 6.19 -5.48
CA ARG A 66 2.37 6.83 -6.62
C ARG A 66 1.74 6.42 -7.93
N VAL A 67 0.82 5.47 -7.90
CA VAL A 67 0.09 5.02 -9.09
C VAL A 67 -1.39 5.06 -8.77
N ALA A 68 -2.19 5.38 -9.79
CA ALA A 68 -3.64 5.37 -9.65
C ALA A 68 -4.17 3.96 -9.81
N ARG A 69 -5.41 3.76 -9.36
CA ARG A 69 -6.04 2.44 -9.47
C ARG A 69 -6.05 1.96 -10.91
N GLU A 70 -6.28 2.86 -11.86
CA GLU A 70 -6.36 2.50 -13.27
C GLU A 70 -5.01 2.10 -13.85
N GLU A 71 -3.92 2.45 -13.18
CA GLU A 71 -2.58 2.17 -13.67
C GLU A 71 -2.03 0.85 -13.18
N VAL A 72 -2.81 0.12 -12.37
CA VAL A 72 -2.35 -1.10 -11.73
C VAL A 72 -2.89 -2.31 -12.48
N GLN A 73 -2.04 -3.31 -12.71
CA GLN A 73 -2.43 -4.57 -13.33
C GLN A 73 -2.54 -5.65 -12.25
N ARG A 74 -3.55 -6.47 -12.40
CA ARG A 74 -3.74 -7.62 -11.53
C ARG A 74 -2.98 -8.83 -12.04
#